data_60554086a5b58d57737feecfa817f7bb
#
_entry.id   60554086a5b58d57737feecfa817f7bb
#
_cell.length_a   1.000
_cell.length_b   1.000
_cell.length_c   1.000
_cell.angle_alpha   90.00
_cell.angle_beta   90.00
_cell.angle_gamma   90.00
#
_symmetry.space_group_name_H-M   'P 1'
#
loop_
_entity.id
_entity.type
_entity.pdbx_description
1 polymer ?
#
loop_
_entity_poly.entity_id
_entity_poly.type
_entity_poly.pdbx_seq_one_letter_code
_entity_poly.pdbx_strand_id
1 'polypeptide(L)'
;MSTPSAHLDHTTSAAAMERARKLIPGGVNSPVRAFGSVGGTAPFITSAKGSHLHDEDGNTYVDLICSWGPMIHGHAHPEIVDAVSAAAAKGLSYGAPTSMEVDLVEEIVRRTSAEKVRLVNSGTEATMSATRLARGYTGRDKIIKFEGCYHGHVDSLLVAAGSGVATFGLPDSPGITKAAAGDTIVVPYRNIEAVRQAFAEHEGEIAAVIVEAAAGNMGTVNPGEFNAQLKEVCHANGALLILDEVMTGFRVSENGWYGKDQVAGDLTTFGKVVSGGLPAAAFGGRADIMDHLAPVGPVYQAGTLSGNPVAVASGLRSLQLADADVYRQLDSNADRVAQIISDALTAESVAHNVQRAGSMFSFRFVEGEGTNFEQMQAAETFRYAPFFHALLDGGVFAPPSVFETWFVSTALTDDDFERIAKAAPVAAKAAAAAVA
;
A
#
# COMPACT_ATOMS: atom_id res chain seq x y z
N MET A 1 24.81 0.01 -35.04
CA MET A 1 23.61 -0.77 -35.41
C MET A 1 23.06 -1.30 -34.08
N SER A 2 22.07 -0.62 -33.53
CA SER A 2 21.39 -1.09 -32.33
C SER A 2 20.51 -2.27 -32.71
N THR A 3 20.77 -3.43 -32.13
CA THR A 3 19.84 -4.56 -32.13
C THR A 3 18.48 -4.07 -31.60
N PRO A 4 17.36 -4.32 -32.30
CA PRO A 4 16.06 -4.06 -31.75
C PRO A 4 15.97 -4.82 -30.41
N SER A 5 15.51 -4.19 -29.30
CA SER A 5 15.18 -4.91 -28.11
C SER A 5 14.11 -5.95 -28.51
N ALA A 6 14.41 -7.22 -28.38
CA ALA A 6 13.42 -8.25 -28.60
C ALA A 6 12.32 -8.00 -27.56
N HIS A 7 11.10 -7.70 -28.01
CA HIS A 7 9.94 -7.69 -27.12
C HIS A 7 9.84 -9.05 -26.46
N LEU A 8 9.54 -9.05 -25.16
CA LEU A 8 9.30 -10.29 -24.42
C LEU A 8 8.08 -11.03 -25.02
N ASP A 9 8.12 -12.35 -25.02
CA ASP A 9 6.96 -13.16 -25.41
C ASP A 9 5.92 -13.11 -24.28
N HIS A 10 4.66 -12.92 -24.61
CA HIS A 10 3.52 -12.91 -23.70
C HIS A 10 2.37 -13.78 -24.23
N THR A 11 2.66 -14.71 -25.13
CA THR A 11 1.64 -15.53 -25.81
C THR A 11 0.85 -16.41 -24.84
N THR A 12 1.56 -17.07 -23.91
CA THR A 12 0.95 -17.95 -22.90
C THR A 12 0.13 -17.13 -21.91
N SER A 13 0.70 -16.01 -21.42
CA SER A 13 0.00 -15.07 -20.54
C SER A 13 -1.27 -14.48 -21.18
N ALA A 14 -1.24 -14.18 -22.48
CA ALA A 14 -2.41 -13.72 -23.22
C ALA A 14 -3.51 -14.78 -23.27
N ALA A 15 -3.16 -16.02 -23.57
CA ALA A 15 -4.10 -17.14 -23.55
C ALA A 15 -4.68 -17.41 -22.16
N ALA A 16 -3.86 -17.29 -21.11
CA ALA A 16 -4.32 -17.41 -19.72
C ALA A 16 -5.29 -16.28 -19.35
N MET A 17 -5.00 -15.04 -19.78
CA MET A 17 -5.89 -13.89 -19.57
C MET A 17 -7.24 -14.07 -20.26
N GLU A 18 -7.28 -14.59 -21.48
CA GLU A 18 -8.54 -14.89 -22.18
C GLU A 18 -9.39 -15.93 -21.44
N ARG A 19 -8.76 -16.96 -20.89
CA ARG A 19 -9.44 -17.95 -20.03
C ARG A 19 -9.95 -17.32 -18.74
N ALA A 20 -9.10 -16.50 -18.08
CA ALA A 20 -9.45 -15.84 -16.83
C ALA A 20 -10.65 -14.90 -16.99
N ARG A 21 -10.71 -14.11 -18.06
CA ARG A 21 -11.83 -13.17 -18.34
C ARG A 21 -13.19 -13.87 -18.47
N LYS A 22 -13.23 -15.16 -18.81
CA LYS A 22 -14.48 -15.95 -18.87
C LYS A 22 -15.01 -16.34 -17.50
N LEU A 23 -14.17 -16.33 -16.46
CA LEU A 23 -14.47 -16.87 -15.15
C LEU A 23 -14.33 -15.84 -14.01
N ILE A 24 -13.46 -14.85 -14.21
CA ILE A 24 -13.12 -13.83 -13.21
C ILE A 24 -13.40 -12.45 -13.82
N PRO A 25 -14.14 -11.57 -13.18
CA PRO A 25 -14.38 -10.22 -13.68
C PRO A 25 -13.08 -9.49 -14.05
N GLY A 26 -12.94 -9.09 -15.32
CA GLY A 26 -11.71 -8.50 -15.87
C GLY A 26 -10.49 -9.42 -15.92
N GLY A 27 -10.65 -10.73 -15.57
CA GLY A 27 -9.57 -11.73 -15.53
C GLY A 27 -8.68 -11.66 -14.28
N VAL A 28 -9.00 -10.82 -13.30
CA VAL A 28 -8.15 -10.55 -12.12
C VAL A 28 -8.96 -10.46 -10.83
N ASN A 29 -8.33 -10.76 -9.69
CA ASN A 29 -8.92 -10.64 -8.35
C ASN A 29 -8.63 -9.28 -7.66
N SER A 30 -7.92 -8.37 -8.37
CA SER A 30 -7.73 -6.98 -7.95
C SER A 30 -7.57 -6.12 -9.21
N PRO A 31 -8.33 -5.01 -9.35
CA PRO A 31 -8.44 -4.27 -10.61
C PRO A 31 -7.12 -3.78 -11.21
N VAL A 32 -6.20 -3.33 -10.36
CA VAL A 32 -4.89 -2.80 -10.81
C VAL A 32 -4.05 -3.85 -11.56
N ARG A 33 -4.26 -5.14 -11.31
CA ARG A 33 -3.55 -6.25 -11.99
C ARG A 33 -3.96 -6.43 -13.45
N ALA A 34 -5.05 -5.80 -13.90
CA ALA A 34 -5.55 -5.90 -15.27
C ALA A 34 -4.84 -4.97 -16.27
N PHE A 35 -3.85 -4.18 -15.84
CA PHE A 35 -3.15 -3.19 -16.68
C PHE A 35 -4.07 -2.12 -17.30
N GLY A 36 -5.19 -1.82 -16.62
CA GLY A 36 -6.18 -0.85 -17.12
C GLY A 36 -5.62 0.54 -17.45
N SER A 37 -4.64 1.03 -16.67
CA SER A 37 -4.03 2.35 -16.89
C SER A 37 -2.93 2.38 -17.95
N VAL A 38 -2.30 1.24 -18.24
CA VAL A 38 -1.15 1.16 -19.16
C VAL A 38 -1.48 0.37 -20.42
N GLY A 39 -2.59 -0.39 -20.42
CA GLY A 39 -2.95 -1.28 -21.52
C GLY A 39 -2.09 -2.52 -21.62
N GLY A 40 -2.30 -3.31 -22.68
CA GLY A 40 -1.56 -4.55 -22.90
C GLY A 40 -2.06 -5.72 -22.06
N THR A 41 -1.23 -6.76 -21.94
CA THR A 41 -1.53 -7.98 -21.19
C THR A 41 -0.57 -8.12 -20.02
N ALA A 42 -1.13 -8.30 -18.81
CA ALA A 42 -0.32 -8.57 -17.63
C ALA A 42 0.33 -9.96 -17.73
N PRO A 43 1.62 -10.11 -17.37
CA PRO A 43 2.26 -11.43 -17.29
C PRO A 43 1.60 -12.29 -16.21
N PHE A 44 1.43 -13.58 -16.52
CA PHE A 44 0.93 -14.59 -15.56
C PHE A 44 2.11 -15.21 -14.84
N ILE A 45 2.26 -14.90 -13.57
CA ILE A 45 3.41 -15.27 -12.76
C ILE A 45 3.26 -16.71 -12.25
N THR A 46 4.28 -17.54 -12.48
CA THR A 46 4.35 -18.94 -12.04
C THR A 46 5.13 -19.12 -10.75
N SER A 47 6.15 -18.27 -10.54
CA SER A 47 6.98 -18.33 -9.34
C SER A 47 7.67 -16.98 -9.10
N ALA A 48 8.16 -16.80 -7.87
CA ALA A 48 8.96 -15.65 -7.50
C ALA A 48 10.03 -16.05 -6.48
N LYS A 49 11.23 -15.48 -6.60
CA LYS A 49 12.33 -15.73 -5.66
C LYS A 49 13.25 -14.52 -5.56
N GLY A 50 13.61 -14.13 -4.34
CA GLY A 50 14.43 -12.94 -4.12
C GLY A 50 13.76 -11.70 -4.71
N SER A 51 14.45 -11.00 -5.59
CA SER A 51 13.97 -9.81 -6.31
C SER A 51 13.26 -10.11 -7.63
N HIS A 52 13.06 -11.39 -7.98
CA HIS A 52 12.59 -11.78 -9.31
C HIS A 52 11.21 -12.41 -9.33
N LEU A 53 10.44 -12.06 -10.38
CA LEU A 53 9.21 -12.75 -10.81
C LEU A 53 9.51 -13.54 -12.08
N HIS A 54 8.90 -14.73 -12.22
CA HIS A 54 8.97 -15.58 -13.41
C HIS A 54 7.56 -15.84 -13.92
N ASP A 55 7.32 -15.60 -15.21
CA ASP A 55 6.01 -15.79 -15.83
C ASP A 55 5.85 -17.14 -16.57
N GLU A 56 4.63 -17.41 -17.09
CA GLU A 56 4.31 -18.61 -17.87
C GLU A 56 5.00 -18.64 -19.24
N ASP A 57 5.47 -17.51 -19.74
CA ASP A 57 6.16 -17.37 -21.03
C ASP A 57 7.68 -17.57 -20.89
N GLY A 58 8.20 -17.77 -19.67
CA GLY A 58 9.61 -17.96 -19.36
C GLY A 58 10.41 -16.67 -19.19
N ASN A 59 9.74 -15.52 -19.12
CA ASN A 59 10.40 -14.27 -18.84
C ASN A 59 10.73 -14.11 -17.35
N THR A 60 11.74 -13.32 -17.07
CA THR A 60 12.16 -12.97 -15.70
C THR A 60 12.23 -11.46 -15.55
N TYR A 61 11.63 -10.95 -14.48
CA TYR A 61 11.53 -9.52 -14.20
C TYR A 61 12.15 -9.20 -12.83
N VAL A 62 12.87 -8.08 -12.76
CA VAL A 62 13.17 -7.43 -11.47
C VAL A 62 11.88 -6.80 -10.95
N ASP A 63 11.47 -7.19 -9.75
CA ASP A 63 10.19 -6.76 -9.16
C ASP A 63 10.35 -5.47 -8.36
N LEU A 64 9.71 -4.40 -8.83
CA LEU A 64 9.61 -3.10 -8.16
C LEU A 64 8.19 -2.82 -7.64
N ILE A 65 7.35 -3.88 -7.54
CA ILE A 65 6.03 -3.87 -6.90
C ILE A 65 6.07 -4.52 -5.52
N CYS A 66 6.93 -5.54 -5.33
CA CYS A 66 7.07 -6.28 -4.08
C CYS A 66 5.71 -6.73 -3.49
N SER A 67 4.81 -7.24 -4.37
CA SER A 67 3.43 -7.62 -4.02
C SER A 67 2.61 -6.47 -3.40
N TRP A 68 2.85 -5.22 -3.83
CA TRP A 68 2.27 -3.98 -3.29
C TRP A 68 2.78 -3.63 -1.89
N GLY A 69 4.03 -3.99 -1.60
CA GLY A 69 4.76 -3.57 -0.42
C GLY A 69 5.15 -4.65 0.61
N PRO A 70 4.46 -5.81 0.76
CA PRO A 70 4.79 -6.76 1.82
C PRO A 70 6.17 -7.42 1.70
N MET A 71 6.74 -7.56 0.49
CA MET A 71 7.95 -8.35 0.26
C MET A 71 9.24 -7.57 0.55
N ILE A 72 9.42 -7.10 1.79
CA ILE A 72 10.62 -6.34 2.19
C ILE A 72 11.90 -7.19 2.11
N HIS A 73 11.81 -8.50 2.38
CA HIS A 73 12.91 -9.45 2.30
C HIS A 73 13.06 -10.12 0.93
N GLY A 74 12.23 -9.69 -0.06
CA GLY A 74 12.09 -10.38 -1.34
C GLY A 74 11.15 -11.59 -1.27
N HIS A 75 10.96 -12.23 -2.40
CA HIS A 75 10.08 -13.38 -2.55
C HIS A 75 10.72 -14.66 -2.03
N ALA A 76 9.88 -15.56 -1.49
CA ALA A 76 10.26 -16.90 -1.03
C ALA A 76 11.51 -16.90 -0.12
N HIS A 77 11.57 -15.95 0.82
CA HIS A 77 12.68 -15.91 1.80
C HIS A 77 12.70 -17.24 2.58
N PRO A 78 13.85 -17.97 2.64
CA PRO A 78 13.89 -19.32 3.17
C PRO A 78 13.30 -19.46 4.58
N GLU A 79 13.69 -18.60 5.50
CA GLU A 79 13.24 -18.68 6.88
C GLU A 79 11.74 -18.36 7.07
N ILE A 80 11.14 -17.54 6.18
CA ILE A 80 9.70 -17.29 6.20
C ILE A 80 8.97 -18.51 5.65
N VAL A 81 9.45 -19.09 4.53
CA VAL A 81 8.88 -20.30 3.94
C VAL A 81 8.96 -21.49 4.92
N ASP A 82 10.07 -21.65 5.62
CA ASP A 82 10.25 -22.71 6.63
C ASP A 82 9.27 -22.53 7.80
N ALA A 83 9.10 -21.29 8.31
CA ALA A 83 8.14 -20.99 9.38
C ALA A 83 6.70 -21.29 8.95
N VAL A 84 6.31 -20.89 7.73
CA VAL A 84 5.00 -21.18 7.14
C VAL A 84 4.78 -22.69 6.99
N SER A 85 5.76 -23.41 6.46
CA SER A 85 5.68 -24.86 6.24
C SER A 85 5.55 -25.62 7.55
N ALA A 86 6.32 -25.22 8.58
CA ALA A 86 6.25 -25.80 9.92
C ALA A 86 4.92 -25.54 10.61
N ALA A 87 4.34 -24.36 10.43
CA ALA A 87 3.00 -24.04 10.94
C ALA A 87 1.91 -24.83 10.22
N ALA A 88 1.96 -24.88 8.88
CA ALA A 88 0.99 -25.61 8.05
C ALA A 88 0.96 -27.11 8.37
N ALA A 89 2.11 -27.71 8.69
CA ALA A 89 2.21 -29.12 9.09
C ALA A 89 1.48 -29.42 10.43
N LYS A 90 1.20 -28.42 11.26
CA LYS A 90 0.46 -28.55 12.53
C LYS A 90 -1.04 -28.29 12.39
N GLY A 91 -1.47 -27.74 11.26
CA GLY A 91 -2.86 -27.40 10.95
C GLY A 91 -3.01 -25.96 10.46
N LEU A 92 -4.03 -25.73 9.64
CA LEU A 92 -4.23 -24.44 8.96
C LEU A 92 -5.08 -23.47 9.76
N SER A 93 -6.00 -23.96 10.61
CA SER A 93 -6.90 -23.15 11.43
C SER A 93 -7.50 -24.02 12.54
N TYR A 94 -7.66 -23.46 13.74
CA TYR A 94 -8.07 -24.25 14.90
C TYR A 94 -9.43 -23.83 15.46
N GLY A 95 -9.93 -22.62 15.15
CA GLY A 95 -11.12 -22.05 15.78
C GLY A 95 -10.94 -21.80 17.29
N ALA A 96 -9.68 -21.66 17.73
CA ALA A 96 -9.25 -21.44 19.10
C ALA A 96 -8.00 -20.56 19.13
N PRO A 97 -7.74 -19.82 20.22
CA PRO A 97 -6.56 -18.97 20.36
C PRO A 97 -5.25 -19.80 20.37
N THR A 98 -4.17 -19.18 19.91
CA THR A 98 -2.83 -19.78 19.90
C THR A 98 -1.82 -18.85 20.58
N SER A 99 -0.73 -19.40 21.15
CA SER A 99 0.36 -18.59 21.71
C SER A 99 1.07 -17.75 20.63
N MET A 100 1.16 -18.24 19.40
CA MET A 100 1.77 -17.49 18.30
C MET A 100 1.04 -16.19 17.96
N GLU A 101 -0.28 -16.12 18.18
CA GLU A 101 -1.03 -14.86 18.05
C GLU A 101 -0.52 -13.83 19.08
N VAL A 102 -0.25 -14.28 20.32
CA VAL A 102 0.31 -13.42 21.36
C VAL A 102 1.71 -12.95 20.95
N ASP A 103 2.57 -13.86 20.48
CA ASP A 103 3.94 -13.53 20.05
C ASP A 103 3.94 -12.46 18.94
N LEU A 104 3.04 -12.57 17.94
CA LEU A 104 2.92 -11.56 16.88
C LEU A 104 2.39 -10.23 17.41
N VAL A 105 1.39 -10.24 18.29
CA VAL A 105 0.82 -9.03 18.88
C VAL A 105 1.85 -8.33 19.77
N GLU A 106 2.64 -9.07 20.56
CA GLU A 106 3.75 -8.52 21.36
C GLU A 106 4.78 -7.81 20.47
N GLU A 107 5.10 -8.42 19.32
CA GLU A 107 6.03 -7.82 18.36
C GLU A 107 5.47 -6.53 17.73
N ILE A 108 4.17 -6.48 17.43
CA ILE A 108 3.50 -5.26 16.94
C ILE A 108 3.51 -4.18 18.02
N VAL A 109 3.11 -4.50 19.25
CA VAL A 109 3.08 -3.56 20.37
C VAL A 109 4.48 -3.02 20.68
N ARG A 110 5.49 -3.89 20.70
CA ARG A 110 6.89 -3.48 20.94
C ARG A 110 7.39 -2.45 19.94
N ARG A 111 6.95 -2.54 18.68
CA ARG A 111 7.40 -1.69 17.56
C ARG A 111 6.59 -0.42 17.40
N THR A 112 5.37 -0.36 17.89
CA THR A 112 4.44 0.74 17.58
C THR A 112 3.97 1.47 18.81
N SER A 113 3.15 2.49 18.63
CA SER A 113 2.50 3.21 19.73
C SER A 113 1.21 2.52 20.23
N ALA A 114 0.83 1.38 19.66
CA ALA A 114 -0.37 0.66 20.07
C ALA A 114 -0.16 -0.06 21.41
N GLU A 115 -1.12 0.10 22.34
CA GLU A 115 -1.13 -0.58 23.65
C GLU A 115 -1.85 -1.92 23.59
N LYS A 116 -2.86 -2.03 22.71
CA LYS A 116 -3.61 -3.28 22.44
C LYS A 116 -3.84 -3.41 20.93
N VAL A 117 -3.87 -4.67 20.46
CA VAL A 117 -3.99 -5.00 19.04
C VAL A 117 -5.00 -6.13 18.84
N ARG A 118 -5.77 -6.08 17.76
CA ARG A 118 -6.63 -7.15 17.28
C ARG A 118 -6.22 -7.56 15.88
N LEU A 119 -5.98 -8.85 15.67
CA LEU A 119 -5.67 -9.41 14.36
C LEU A 119 -6.94 -9.56 13.50
N VAL A 120 -6.80 -9.33 12.22
CA VAL A 120 -7.83 -9.50 11.17
C VAL A 120 -7.16 -10.07 9.91
N ASN A 121 -7.91 -10.24 8.79
CA ASN A 121 -7.37 -10.91 7.60
C ASN A 121 -6.93 -9.94 6.49
N SER A 122 -7.37 -8.70 6.51
CA SER A 122 -7.07 -7.72 5.45
C SER A 122 -7.04 -6.29 5.98
N GLY A 123 -6.36 -5.40 5.24
CA GLY A 123 -6.38 -3.97 5.52
C GLY A 123 -7.81 -3.39 5.52
N THR A 124 -8.70 -3.87 4.64
CA THR A 124 -10.11 -3.47 4.64
C THR A 124 -10.81 -3.82 5.95
N GLU A 125 -10.59 -5.04 6.49
CA GLU A 125 -11.14 -5.41 7.80
C GLU A 125 -10.56 -4.57 8.93
N ALA A 126 -9.27 -4.22 8.85
CA ALA A 126 -8.62 -3.38 9.85
C ALA A 126 -9.23 -1.97 9.88
N THR A 127 -9.34 -1.31 8.73
CA THR A 127 -9.89 0.06 8.63
C THR A 127 -11.39 0.10 8.92
N MET A 128 -12.16 -0.89 8.44
CA MET A 128 -13.57 -1.07 8.78
C MET A 128 -13.78 -1.21 10.29
N SER A 129 -12.95 -2.01 10.94
CA SER A 129 -13.06 -2.26 12.38
C SER A 129 -12.62 -1.04 13.19
N ALA A 130 -11.55 -0.35 12.79
CA ALA A 130 -11.08 0.86 13.45
C ALA A 130 -12.12 2.00 13.35
N THR A 131 -12.74 2.21 12.19
CA THR A 131 -13.80 3.23 12.03
C THR A 131 -15.06 2.88 12.82
N ARG A 132 -15.48 1.61 12.85
CA ARG A 132 -16.60 1.16 13.70
C ARG A 132 -16.29 1.37 15.17
N LEU A 133 -15.07 1.04 15.59
CA LEU A 133 -14.64 1.22 16.99
C LEU A 133 -14.62 2.70 17.37
N ALA A 134 -14.11 3.56 16.51
CA ALA A 134 -14.12 5.01 16.73
C ALA A 134 -15.53 5.57 16.91
N ARG A 135 -16.48 5.16 16.07
CA ARG A 135 -17.90 5.51 16.21
C ARG A 135 -18.48 5.00 17.54
N GLY A 136 -18.22 3.73 17.87
CA GLY A 136 -18.72 3.11 19.11
C GLY A 136 -18.15 3.74 20.39
N TYR A 137 -16.89 4.18 20.34
CA TYR A 137 -16.23 4.85 21.47
C TYR A 137 -16.72 6.28 21.66
N THR A 138 -16.83 7.06 20.58
CA THR A 138 -17.21 8.48 20.64
C THR A 138 -18.71 8.71 20.71
N GLY A 139 -19.52 7.73 20.30
CA GLY A 139 -20.98 7.88 20.12
C GLY A 139 -21.35 8.81 18.96
N ARG A 140 -20.45 9.03 18.00
CA ARG A 140 -20.62 9.91 16.83
C ARG A 140 -20.57 9.10 15.54
N ASP A 141 -21.15 9.62 14.44
CA ASP A 141 -21.34 8.84 13.20
C ASP A 141 -20.37 9.20 12.08
N LYS A 142 -19.94 10.47 11.97
CA LYS A 142 -19.18 10.95 10.82
C LYS A 142 -17.69 10.63 10.89
N ILE A 143 -17.10 10.38 9.73
CA ILE A 143 -15.64 10.18 9.54
C ILE A 143 -15.14 11.18 8.49
N ILE A 144 -14.03 11.85 8.79
CA ILE A 144 -13.27 12.60 7.77
C ILE A 144 -12.24 11.65 7.14
N LYS A 145 -12.15 11.67 5.80
CA LYS A 145 -11.06 11.07 5.03
C LYS A 145 -10.55 12.06 3.96
N PHE A 146 -9.52 11.67 3.23
CA PHE A 146 -8.86 12.54 2.26
C PHE A 146 -9.00 12.03 0.82
N GLU A 147 -9.15 12.98 -0.12
CA GLU A 147 -9.11 12.70 -1.55
C GLU A 147 -7.80 11.98 -1.91
N GLY A 148 -7.89 11.00 -2.80
CA GLY A 148 -6.74 10.22 -3.24
C GLY A 148 -6.25 9.16 -2.25
N CYS A 149 -6.67 9.17 -0.98
CA CYS A 149 -6.35 8.14 0.00
C CYS A 149 -7.28 6.93 -0.14
N TYR A 150 -6.69 5.72 0.00
CA TYR A 150 -7.39 4.45 -0.05
C TYR A 150 -7.28 3.70 1.28
N HIS A 151 -8.43 3.32 1.83
CA HIS A 151 -8.54 2.66 3.14
C HIS A 151 -9.30 1.32 3.05
N GLY A 152 -9.08 0.55 1.98
CA GLY A 152 -9.86 -0.66 1.71
C GLY A 152 -11.20 -0.34 1.01
N HIS A 153 -12.04 -1.38 0.86
CA HIS A 153 -13.24 -1.31 0.01
C HIS A 153 -14.54 -1.44 0.80
N VAL A 154 -14.57 -1.01 2.05
CA VAL A 154 -15.82 -0.84 2.80
C VAL A 154 -16.56 0.40 2.26
N ASP A 155 -17.88 0.32 2.14
CA ASP A 155 -18.72 1.33 1.48
C ASP A 155 -18.42 2.77 1.95
N SER A 156 -18.34 2.99 3.26
CA SER A 156 -18.09 4.32 3.83
C SER A 156 -16.71 4.91 3.48
N LEU A 157 -15.73 4.08 3.13
CA LEU A 157 -14.37 4.54 2.81
C LEU A 157 -14.05 4.54 1.31
N LEU A 158 -14.98 4.06 0.45
CA LEU A 158 -14.80 4.11 -1.01
C LEU A 158 -15.14 5.46 -1.64
N VAL A 159 -15.74 6.38 -0.90
CA VAL A 159 -16.04 7.74 -1.39
C VAL A 159 -14.73 8.46 -1.72
N ALA A 160 -14.60 8.98 -2.95
CA ALA A 160 -13.42 9.69 -3.47
C ALA A 160 -12.07 8.97 -3.13
N ALA A 161 -12.02 7.64 -3.24
CA ALA A 161 -10.84 6.84 -2.96
C ALA A 161 -9.79 6.96 -4.07
N GLY A 162 -8.52 6.70 -3.72
CA GLY A 162 -7.30 6.92 -4.52
C GLY A 162 -7.14 6.10 -5.80
N SER A 163 -5.94 5.58 -6.08
CA SER A 163 -5.50 5.04 -7.38
C SER A 163 -6.45 4.05 -8.05
N GLY A 164 -7.07 3.16 -7.28
CA GLY A 164 -8.03 2.18 -7.82
C GLY A 164 -9.27 2.84 -8.43
N VAL A 165 -9.80 3.88 -7.79
CA VAL A 165 -10.97 4.63 -8.28
C VAL A 165 -10.54 5.65 -9.34
N ALA A 166 -9.40 6.32 -9.16
CA ALA A 166 -8.83 7.26 -10.12
C ALA A 166 -8.45 6.56 -11.44
N THR A 167 -7.94 5.33 -11.38
CA THR A 167 -7.61 4.50 -12.55
C THR A 167 -8.83 4.23 -13.43
N PHE A 168 -10.03 4.13 -12.84
CA PHE A 168 -11.28 3.92 -13.58
C PHE A 168 -12.06 5.22 -13.85
N GLY A 169 -11.55 6.38 -13.41
CA GLY A 169 -12.20 7.68 -13.62
C GLY A 169 -13.58 7.81 -12.95
N LEU A 170 -13.83 7.02 -11.91
CA LEU A 170 -15.11 7.02 -11.20
C LEU A 170 -14.96 7.79 -9.87
N PRO A 171 -15.74 8.85 -9.64
CA PRO A 171 -15.70 9.60 -8.37
C PRO A 171 -16.20 8.76 -7.18
N ASP A 172 -17.15 7.85 -7.43
CA ASP A 172 -17.74 6.95 -6.45
C ASP A 172 -18.00 5.57 -7.07
N SER A 173 -17.82 4.49 -6.29
CA SER A 173 -18.17 3.15 -6.76
C SER A 173 -19.67 2.96 -6.81
N PRO A 174 -20.28 2.52 -7.95
CA PRO A 174 -21.65 2.10 -7.99
C PRO A 174 -21.97 1.03 -6.94
N GLY A 175 -23.09 1.14 -6.26
CA GLY A 175 -23.51 0.22 -5.21
C GLY A 175 -23.32 0.77 -3.80
N ILE A 176 -22.56 1.83 -3.61
CA ILE A 176 -22.49 2.55 -2.33
C ILE A 176 -23.81 3.27 -2.11
N THR A 177 -24.44 3.05 -0.94
CA THR A 177 -25.67 3.74 -0.60
C THR A 177 -25.41 5.19 -0.22
N LYS A 178 -26.38 6.08 -0.48
CA LYS A 178 -26.29 7.49 -0.06
C LYS A 178 -26.11 7.65 1.45
N ALA A 179 -26.70 6.75 2.24
CA ALA A 179 -26.55 6.75 3.69
C ALA A 179 -25.11 6.44 4.10
N ALA A 180 -24.49 5.40 3.51
CA ALA A 180 -23.11 5.06 3.81
C ALA A 180 -22.10 6.15 3.38
N ALA A 181 -22.37 6.80 2.23
CA ALA A 181 -21.57 7.93 1.75
C ALA A 181 -21.79 9.20 2.57
N GLY A 182 -23.01 9.43 3.08
CA GLY A 182 -23.40 10.66 3.79
C GLY A 182 -22.71 10.84 5.15
N ASP A 183 -22.20 9.76 5.74
CA ASP A 183 -21.44 9.80 6.99
C ASP A 183 -19.93 9.96 6.77
N THR A 184 -19.49 10.14 5.53
CA THR A 184 -18.07 10.33 5.19
C THR A 184 -17.84 11.70 4.56
N ILE A 185 -17.07 12.52 5.25
CA ILE A 185 -16.64 13.83 4.79
C ILE A 185 -15.31 13.68 4.09
N VAL A 186 -15.21 14.13 2.83
CA VAL A 186 -13.97 14.06 2.06
C VAL A 186 -13.40 15.46 1.91
N VAL A 187 -12.12 15.60 2.25
CA VAL A 187 -11.39 16.87 2.16
C VAL A 187 -10.05 16.67 1.43
N PRO A 188 -9.45 17.73 0.85
CA PRO A 188 -8.16 17.60 0.20
C PRO A 188 -7.03 17.20 1.19
N TYR A 189 -6.16 16.28 0.77
CA TYR A 189 -4.98 15.87 1.56
C TYR A 189 -4.03 17.06 1.79
N ARG A 190 -3.41 17.13 2.98
CA ARG A 190 -2.54 18.23 3.44
C ARG A 190 -3.22 19.60 3.52
N ASN A 191 -4.54 19.65 3.60
CA ASN A 191 -5.29 20.88 3.82
C ASN A 191 -5.93 20.91 5.22
N ILE A 192 -5.18 21.39 6.22
CA ILE A 192 -5.65 21.43 7.61
C ILE A 192 -6.82 22.41 7.81
N GLU A 193 -6.92 23.46 7.00
CA GLU A 193 -8.02 24.43 7.12
C GLU A 193 -9.35 23.81 6.66
N ALA A 194 -9.33 22.96 5.62
CA ALA A 194 -10.52 22.21 5.22
C ALA A 194 -10.98 21.22 6.32
N VAL A 195 -10.03 20.63 7.08
CA VAL A 195 -10.35 19.80 8.23
C VAL A 195 -11.01 20.62 9.35
N ARG A 196 -10.45 21.80 9.68
CA ARG A 196 -11.02 22.71 10.68
C ARG A 196 -12.42 23.18 10.30
N GLN A 197 -12.62 23.52 9.02
CA GLN A 197 -13.94 23.88 8.50
C GLN A 197 -14.93 22.73 8.64
N ALA A 198 -14.56 21.49 8.28
CA ALA A 198 -15.41 20.32 8.44
C ALA A 198 -15.82 20.09 9.90
N PHE A 199 -14.92 20.30 10.88
CA PHE A 199 -15.27 20.23 12.31
C PHE A 199 -16.23 21.34 12.73
N ALA A 200 -16.08 22.56 12.19
CA ALA A 200 -16.98 23.66 12.51
C ALA A 200 -18.39 23.46 11.90
N GLU A 201 -18.48 22.90 10.70
CA GLU A 201 -19.76 22.61 10.01
C GLU A 201 -20.49 21.39 10.63
N HIS A 202 -19.76 20.49 11.29
CA HIS A 202 -20.28 19.24 11.86
C HIS A 202 -19.87 19.13 13.35
N GLU A 203 -20.11 20.19 14.13
CA GLU A 203 -19.76 20.24 15.54
C GLU A 203 -20.39 19.08 16.33
N GLY A 204 -19.55 18.31 17.00
CA GLY A 204 -19.98 17.17 17.82
C GLY A 204 -20.43 15.92 17.04
N GLU A 205 -20.38 15.90 15.70
CA GLU A 205 -20.81 14.77 14.90
C GLU A 205 -19.66 13.86 14.41
N ILE A 206 -18.43 14.38 14.37
CA ILE A 206 -17.28 13.66 13.80
C ILE A 206 -16.66 12.75 14.86
N ALA A 207 -16.66 11.44 14.59
CA ALA A 207 -16.08 10.40 15.41
C ALA A 207 -14.56 10.35 15.27
N ALA A 208 -14.06 10.41 14.03
CA ALA A 208 -12.64 10.31 13.75
C ALA A 208 -12.25 10.95 12.41
N VAL A 209 -10.96 11.23 12.28
CA VAL A 209 -10.27 11.46 11.02
C VAL A 209 -9.45 10.20 10.69
N ILE A 210 -9.57 9.64 9.48
CA ILE A 210 -8.70 8.58 8.98
C ILE A 210 -7.81 9.12 7.89
N VAL A 211 -6.50 8.81 7.97
CA VAL A 211 -5.49 9.29 7.02
C VAL A 211 -4.45 8.20 6.78
N GLU A 212 -3.99 8.01 5.53
CA GLU A 212 -2.76 7.27 5.28
C GLU A 212 -1.60 8.02 5.93
N ALA A 213 -0.84 7.36 6.81
CA ALA A 213 0.25 8.00 7.56
C ALA A 213 1.29 8.68 6.64
N ALA A 214 1.53 8.09 5.46
CA ALA A 214 2.02 8.76 4.25
C ALA A 214 1.22 8.21 3.08
N ALA A 215 0.70 9.08 2.23
CA ALA A 215 -0.15 8.65 1.13
C ALA A 215 0.65 7.89 0.06
N GLY A 216 0.09 6.77 -0.40
CA GLY A 216 0.71 5.89 -1.39
C GLY A 216 -0.23 5.46 -2.51
N ASN A 217 -1.49 5.92 -2.50
CA ASN A 217 -2.51 5.54 -3.47
C ASN A 217 -2.91 6.68 -4.43
N MET A 218 -2.19 7.79 -4.39
CA MET A 218 -2.27 8.90 -5.36
C MET A 218 -0.88 9.26 -5.91
N GLY A 219 0.04 8.31 -5.93
CA GLY A 219 1.48 8.49 -5.89
C GLY A 219 1.94 8.64 -4.44
N THR A 220 3.26 8.60 -4.23
CA THR A 220 3.82 8.73 -2.89
C THR A 220 3.80 10.20 -2.46
N VAL A 221 3.11 10.53 -1.37
CA VAL A 221 3.10 11.89 -0.82
C VAL A 221 3.49 11.88 0.66
N ASN A 222 4.56 12.58 0.97
CA ASN A 222 5.03 12.75 2.35
C ASN A 222 4.07 13.69 3.11
N PRO A 223 3.59 13.34 4.31
CA PRO A 223 2.67 14.18 5.07
C PRO A 223 3.32 15.47 5.64
N GLY A 224 4.65 15.51 5.79
CA GLY A 224 5.29 16.57 6.56
C GLY A 224 4.75 16.59 7.99
N GLU A 225 4.29 17.75 8.46
CA GLU A 225 3.70 17.95 9.80
C GLU A 225 2.19 17.64 9.87
N PHE A 226 1.58 17.18 8.77
CA PHE A 226 0.13 17.06 8.67
C PHE A 226 -0.47 16.09 9.70
N ASN A 227 0.18 14.95 9.99
CA ASN A 227 -0.29 14.01 11.01
C ASN A 227 -0.35 14.65 12.40
N ALA A 228 0.65 15.45 12.77
CA ALA A 228 0.67 16.16 14.05
C ALA A 228 -0.46 17.20 14.12
N GLN A 229 -0.66 17.98 13.06
CA GLN A 229 -1.75 18.94 12.97
C GLN A 229 -3.13 18.29 13.06
N LEU A 230 -3.31 17.12 12.41
CA LEU A 230 -4.55 16.35 12.51
C LEU A 230 -4.82 15.87 13.93
N LYS A 231 -3.79 15.37 14.63
CA LYS A 231 -3.92 14.95 16.03
C LYS A 231 -4.41 16.09 16.92
N GLU A 232 -3.80 17.27 16.79
CA GLU A 232 -4.22 18.46 17.55
C GLU A 232 -5.69 18.83 17.28
N VAL A 233 -6.07 18.90 16.01
CA VAL A 233 -7.45 19.26 15.63
C VAL A 233 -8.46 18.20 16.08
N CYS A 234 -8.16 16.90 15.93
CA CYS A 234 -9.02 15.83 16.42
C CYS A 234 -9.25 15.94 17.91
N HIS A 235 -8.18 16.04 18.70
CA HIS A 235 -8.27 16.09 20.18
C HIS A 235 -8.98 17.36 20.65
N ALA A 236 -8.75 18.52 20.02
CA ALA A 236 -9.45 19.76 20.35
C ALA A 236 -10.98 19.64 20.14
N ASN A 237 -11.45 18.75 19.27
CA ASN A 237 -12.86 18.51 18.97
C ASN A 237 -13.43 17.22 19.59
N GLY A 238 -12.63 16.52 20.42
CA GLY A 238 -13.04 15.25 21.03
C GLY A 238 -13.27 14.11 20.04
N ALA A 239 -12.61 14.16 18.89
CA ALA A 239 -12.59 13.13 17.87
C ALA A 239 -11.28 12.33 17.94
N LEU A 240 -11.22 11.16 17.29
CA LEU A 240 -10.05 10.29 17.25
C LEU A 240 -9.25 10.50 15.96
N LEU A 241 -7.93 10.29 16.04
CA LEU A 241 -7.07 10.14 14.86
C LEU A 241 -6.82 8.66 14.59
N ILE A 242 -7.19 8.19 13.39
CA ILE A 242 -6.87 6.86 12.87
C ILE A 242 -5.74 7.02 11.85
N LEU A 243 -4.54 6.52 12.17
CA LEU A 243 -3.44 6.44 11.24
C LEU A 243 -3.51 5.13 10.48
N ASP A 244 -3.71 5.21 9.17
CA ASP A 244 -3.66 4.04 8.31
C ASP A 244 -2.20 3.78 7.92
N GLU A 245 -1.63 2.76 8.55
CA GLU A 245 -0.29 2.25 8.28
C GLU A 245 -0.32 0.89 7.55
N VAL A 246 -1.38 0.58 6.84
CA VAL A 246 -1.45 -0.64 6.02
C VAL A 246 -0.30 -0.68 5.00
N MET A 247 0.12 0.48 4.48
CA MET A 247 1.23 0.57 3.54
C MET A 247 2.57 0.87 4.22
N THR A 248 2.61 1.81 5.14
CA THR A 248 3.82 2.31 5.79
C THR A 248 4.30 1.45 6.95
N GLY A 249 3.40 0.77 7.63
CA GLY A 249 3.67 -0.03 8.82
C GLY A 249 4.71 -1.11 8.56
N PHE A 250 5.80 -1.10 9.36
CA PHE A 250 6.94 -2.02 9.25
C PHE A 250 7.63 -2.02 7.88
N ARG A 251 7.29 -1.07 7.00
CA ARG A 251 7.89 -0.89 5.68
C ARG A 251 8.93 0.21 5.64
N VAL A 252 8.59 1.38 6.19
CA VAL A 252 9.45 2.58 6.10
C VAL A 252 10.42 2.70 7.26
N SER A 253 10.17 2.00 8.34
CA SER A 253 11.06 1.82 9.50
C SER A 253 10.58 0.64 10.34
N GLU A 254 11.38 0.23 11.32
CA GLU A 254 11.00 -0.78 12.31
C GLU A 254 9.71 -0.42 13.05
N ASN A 255 9.49 0.88 13.26
CA ASN A 255 8.36 1.44 13.99
C ASN A 255 7.26 1.99 13.06
N GLY A 256 7.24 1.61 11.78
CA GLY A 256 6.31 2.17 10.79
C GLY A 256 6.53 3.66 10.55
N TRP A 257 5.47 4.41 10.24
CA TRP A 257 5.55 5.87 10.10
C TRP A 257 5.76 6.57 11.45
N TYR A 258 5.24 5.99 12.54
CA TYR A 258 5.53 6.47 13.89
C TYR A 258 7.04 6.65 14.14
N GLY A 259 7.89 5.80 13.57
CA GLY A 259 9.35 5.94 13.65
C GLY A 259 9.92 7.16 12.90
N LYS A 260 9.14 7.81 12.03
CA LYS A 260 9.55 8.98 11.25
C LYS A 260 9.10 10.30 11.88
N ASP A 261 7.86 10.39 12.38
CA ASP A 261 7.27 11.66 12.87
C ASP A 261 6.90 11.65 14.36
N GLN A 262 6.98 10.50 15.03
CA GLN A 262 6.61 10.30 16.45
C GLN A 262 5.15 10.67 16.77
N VAL A 263 4.28 10.67 15.76
CA VAL A 263 2.85 10.93 15.94
C VAL A 263 2.12 9.61 16.19
N ALA A 264 1.66 9.41 17.42
CA ALA A 264 0.82 8.26 17.75
C ALA A 264 -0.64 8.53 17.36
N GLY A 265 -1.25 7.67 16.55
CA GLY A 265 -2.70 7.64 16.36
C GLY A 265 -3.42 7.20 17.64
N ASP A 266 -4.69 7.59 17.81
CA ASP A 266 -5.56 6.97 18.82
C ASP A 266 -5.85 5.51 18.45
N LEU A 267 -6.00 5.26 17.14
CA LEU A 267 -6.02 3.95 16.51
C LEU A 267 -5.04 3.94 15.32
N THR A 268 -4.47 2.77 15.05
CA THR A 268 -3.58 2.53 13.89
C THR A 268 -3.97 1.23 13.22
N THR A 269 -3.97 1.20 11.88
CA THR A 269 -4.25 -0.01 11.10
C THR A 269 -2.98 -0.51 10.41
N PHE A 270 -2.79 -1.83 10.39
CA PHE A 270 -1.63 -2.50 9.81
C PHE A 270 -2.07 -3.58 8.84
N GLY A 271 -1.29 -3.81 7.82
CA GLY A 271 -1.48 -4.86 6.82
C GLY A 271 -0.18 -5.13 6.07
N LYS A 272 -0.28 -5.70 4.87
CA LYS A 272 0.88 -5.91 3.99
C LYS A 272 2.08 -6.56 4.71
N VAL A 273 3.09 -5.77 5.13
CA VAL A 273 4.32 -6.28 5.76
C VAL A 273 4.05 -7.09 7.02
N VAL A 274 3.06 -6.69 7.84
CA VAL A 274 2.72 -7.41 9.08
C VAL A 274 2.31 -8.87 8.84
N SER A 275 1.95 -9.22 7.62
CA SER A 275 1.53 -10.57 7.25
C SER A 275 2.65 -11.42 6.62
N GLY A 276 3.78 -10.82 6.24
CA GLY A 276 4.84 -11.53 5.51
C GLY A 276 4.40 -12.09 4.14
N GLY A 277 3.29 -11.58 3.57
CA GLY A 277 2.76 -11.99 2.26
C GLY A 277 1.52 -12.88 2.29
N LEU A 278 1.04 -13.29 3.47
CA LEU A 278 -0.20 -14.05 3.62
C LEU A 278 -1.37 -13.14 4.05
N PRO A 279 -2.65 -13.60 3.95
CA PRO A 279 -3.80 -12.83 4.39
C PRO A 279 -3.84 -12.64 5.91
N ALA A 280 -3.23 -11.56 6.39
CA ALA A 280 -3.33 -11.09 7.77
C ALA A 280 -3.16 -9.57 7.80
N ALA A 281 -3.77 -8.95 8.79
CA ALA A 281 -3.69 -7.55 9.10
C ALA A 281 -4.00 -7.34 10.58
N ALA A 282 -3.92 -6.11 11.06
CA ALA A 282 -4.22 -5.79 12.45
C ALA A 282 -4.75 -4.36 12.56
N PHE A 283 -5.44 -4.06 13.64
CA PHE A 283 -5.66 -2.71 14.11
C PHE A 283 -5.44 -2.67 15.63
N GLY A 284 -4.98 -1.55 16.12
CA GLY A 284 -4.67 -1.38 17.51
C GLY A 284 -4.61 0.10 17.88
N GLY A 285 -4.34 0.39 19.15
CA GLY A 285 -4.23 1.75 19.64
C GLY A 285 -4.31 1.79 21.15
N ARG A 286 -4.82 2.90 21.68
CA ARG A 286 -4.99 3.12 23.10
C ARG A 286 -5.86 2.02 23.75
N ALA A 287 -5.43 1.54 24.91
CA ALA A 287 -6.11 0.45 25.61
C ALA A 287 -7.57 0.77 25.96
N ASP A 288 -7.85 2.01 26.41
CA ASP A 288 -9.19 2.46 26.73
C ASP A 288 -10.16 2.43 25.54
N ILE A 289 -9.67 2.69 24.33
CA ILE A 289 -10.46 2.59 23.10
C ILE A 289 -10.64 1.11 22.71
N MET A 290 -9.54 0.36 22.68
CA MET A 290 -9.56 -1.05 22.30
C MET A 290 -10.43 -1.93 23.21
N ASP A 291 -10.58 -1.57 24.47
CA ASP A 291 -11.45 -2.27 25.45
C ASP A 291 -12.96 -2.06 25.19
N HIS A 292 -13.33 -1.18 24.24
CA HIS A 292 -14.70 -1.13 23.71
C HIS A 292 -15.03 -2.27 22.74
N LEU A 293 -14.05 -3.06 22.32
CA LEU A 293 -14.30 -4.26 21.50
C LEU A 293 -14.85 -5.42 22.32
N ALA A 294 -15.78 -6.15 21.74
CA ALA A 294 -16.24 -7.42 22.30
C ALA A 294 -15.06 -8.42 22.41
N PRO A 295 -14.98 -9.26 23.47
CA PRO A 295 -15.97 -9.48 24.53
C PRO A 295 -15.89 -8.52 25.72
N VAL A 296 -14.92 -7.58 25.75
CA VAL A 296 -14.76 -6.64 26.87
C VAL A 296 -15.81 -5.53 26.79
N GLY A 297 -15.98 -4.93 25.62
CA GLY A 297 -16.93 -3.86 25.34
C GLY A 297 -18.04 -4.26 24.36
N PRO A 298 -18.92 -3.29 23.99
CA PRO A 298 -20.10 -3.57 23.19
C PRO A 298 -19.86 -3.62 21.68
N VAL A 299 -18.70 -3.15 21.18
CA VAL A 299 -18.44 -3.05 19.74
C VAL A 299 -18.04 -4.40 19.16
N TYR A 300 -18.87 -4.94 18.27
CA TYR A 300 -18.65 -6.28 17.70
C TYR A 300 -17.66 -6.28 16.55
N GLN A 301 -16.71 -7.21 16.60
CA GLN A 301 -15.80 -7.59 15.53
C GLN A 301 -15.48 -9.08 15.66
N ALA A 302 -15.47 -9.82 14.55
CA ALA A 302 -15.13 -11.24 14.52
C ALA A 302 -14.52 -11.61 13.16
N GLY A 303 -13.74 -12.68 13.15
CA GLY A 303 -13.15 -13.24 11.92
C GLY A 303 -12.72 -14.69 12.17
N THR A 304 -13.32 -15.64 11.43
CA THR A 304 -13.04 -17.08 11.57
C THR A 304 -11.56 -17.41 11.38
N LEU A 305 -10.88 -16.73 10.46
CA LEU A 305 -9.48 -16.98 10.11
C LEU A 305 -8.52 -15.92 10.69
N SER A 306 -9.02 -14.95 11.47
CA SER A 306 -8.18 -13.96 12.12
C SER A 306 -7.23 -14.64 13.11
N GLY A 307 -5.94 -14.38 12.97
CA GLY A 307 -4.91 -15.02 13.80
C GLY A 307 -4.64 -16.48 13.40
N ASN A 308 -4.95 -16.90 12.16
CA ASN A 308 -4.62 -18.26 11.73
C ASN A 308 -3.11 -18.52 11.81
N PRO A 309 -2.71 -19.74 12.23
CA PRO A 309 -1.31 -20.03 12.59
C PRO A 309 -0.33 -19.87 11.44
N VAL A 310 -0.77 -20.08 10.19
CA VAL A 310 0.11 -20.02 9.02
C VAL A 310 0.44 -18.56 8.68
N ALA A 311 -0.56 -17.67 8.67
CA ALA A 311 -0.35 -16.26 8.42
C ALA A 311 0.40 -15.57 9.58
N VAL A 312 0.11 -15.97 10.83
CA VAL A 312 0.83 -15.49 12.02
C VAL A 312 2.30 -15.88 11.97
N ALA A 313 2.62 -17.14 11.61
CA ALA A 313 4.00 -17.60 11.47
C ALA A 313 4.77 -16.81 10.41
N SER A 314 4.15 -16.54 9.26
CA SER A 314 4.72 -15.70 8.21
C SER A 314 5.01 -14.29 8.71
N GLY A 315 4.01 -13.63 9.29
CA GLY A 315 4.13 -12.25 9.78
C GLY A 315 5.16 -12.12 10.90
N LEU A 316 5.09 -12.98 11.91
CA LEU A 316 6.03 -12.98 13.02
C LEU A 316 7.47 -13.16 12.53
N ARG A 317 7.72 -14.15 11.64
CA ARG A 317 9.08 -14.36 11.13
C ARG A 317 9.55 -13.20 10.26
N SER A 318 8.68 -12.65 9.43
CA SER A 318 9.01 -11.45 8.63
C SER A 318 9.41 -10.27 9.51
N LEU A 319 8.66 -9.98 10.57
CA LEU A 319 9.01 -8.89 11.50
C LEU A 319 10.30 -9.18 12.26
N GLN A 320 10.52 -10.40 12.74
CA GLN A 320 11.76 -10.79 13.45
C GLN A 320 13.02 -10.60 12.60
N LEU A 321 12.93 -10.81 11.29
CA LEU A 321 14.02 -10.60 10.35
C LEU A 321 14.26 -9.12 10.01
N ALA A 322 13.27 -8.27 10.21
CA ALA A 322 13.31 -6.85 9.87
C ALA A 322 14.01 -6.05 10.98
N ASP A 323 15.32 -6.02 10.91
CA ASP A 323 16.21 -5.24 11.78
C ASP A 323 16.63 -3.90 11.14
N ALA A 324 17.48 -3.15 11.84
CA ALA A 324 17.96 -1.85 11.38
C ALA A 324 18.75 -1.94 10.05
N ASP A 325 19.43 -3.06 9.77
CA ASP A 325 20.20 -3.24 8.53
C ASP A 325 19.24 -3.40 7.33
N VAL A 326 18.16 -4.15 7.52
CA VAL A 326 17.10 -4.30 6.53
C VAL A 326 16.54 -2.94 6.11
N TYR A 327 16.21 -2.06 7.06
CA TYR A 327 15.66 -0.72 6.72
C TYR A 327 16.70 0.18 6.06
N ARG A 328 17.97 0.15 6.49
CA ARG A 328 19.04 0.88 5.80
C ARG A 328 19.22 0.42 4.36
N GLN A 329 19.15 -0.89 4.12
CA GLN A 329 19.26 -1.46 2.78
C GLN A 329 18.05 -1.11 1.90
N LEU A 330 16.83 -1.14 2.47
CA LEU A 330 15.62 -0.70 1.75
C LEU A 330 15.72 0.77 1.32
N ASP A 331 16.14 1.66 2.21
CA ASP A 331 16.31 3.07 1.89
C ASP A 331 17.39 3.25 0.80
N SER A 332 18.54 2.60 0.94
CA SER A 332 19.64 2.64 -0.06
C SER A 332 19.21 2.09 -1.42
N ASN A 333 18.46 0.97 -1.45
CA ASN A 333 17.97 0.38 -2.68
C ASN A 333 16.95 1.29 -3.37
N ALA A 334 16.04 1.92 -2.60
CA ALA A 334 15.08 2.87 -3.12
C ALA A 334 15.76 4.11 -3.72
N ASP A 335 16.79 4.63 -3.04
CA ASP A 335 17.59 5.75 -3.53
C ASP A 335 18.28 5.40 -4.84
N ARG A 336 18.91 4.22 -4.93
CA ARG A 336 19.65 3.79 -6.12
C ARG A 336 18.71 3.57 -7.32
N VAL A 337 17.56 2.90 -7.14
CA VAL A 337 16.56 2.71 -8.21
C VAL A 337 16.03 4.05 -8.70
N ALA A 338 15.60 4.92 -7.77
CA ALA A 338 15.04 6.20 -8.13
C ALA A 338 16.06 7.11 -8.84
N GLN A 339 17.33 7.09 -8.42
CA GLN A 339 18.39 7.86 -9.08
C GLN A 339 18.64 7.37 -10.50
N ILE A 340 18.75 6.04 -10.72
CA ILE A 340 18.94 5.45 -12.06
C ILE A 340 17.82 5.91 -13.02
N ILE A 341 16.57 5.83 -12.57
CA ILE A 341 15.43 6.24 -13.40
C ILE A 341 15.41 7.76 -13.63
N SER A 342 15.66 8.54 -12.58
CA SER A 342 15.69 10.02 -12.66
C SER A 342 16.80 10.51 -13.61
N ASP A 343 17.99 9.94 -13.53
CA ASP A 343 19.10 10.28 -14.42
C ASP A 343 18.75 10.02 -15.90
N ALA A 344 18.09 8.89 -16.18
CA ALA A 344 17.64 8.54 -17.51
C ALA A 344 16.57 9.51 -18.03
N LEU A 345 15.57 9.87 -17.21
CA LEU A 345 14.55 10.85 -17.57
C LEU A 345 15.15 12.24 -17.81
N THR A 346 16.11 12.66 -16.99
CA THR A 346 16.84 13.92 -17.15
C THR A 346 17.62 13.95 -18.46
N ALA A 347 18.31 12.85 -18.82
CA ALA A 347 19.08 12.75 -20.06
C ALA A 347 18.21 12.92 -21.32
N GLU A 348 16.95 12.51 -21.27
CA GLU A 348 15.97 12.68 -22.35
C GLU A 348 15.13 13.97 -22.20
N SER A 349 15.50 14.86 -21.26
CA SER A 349 14.81 16.13 -20.97
C SER A 349 13.32 15.96 -20.62
N VAL A 350 12.95 14.86 -19.98
CA VAL A 350 11.61 14.61 -19.46
C VAL A 350 11.48 15.28 -18.11
N ALA A 351 10.61 16.29 -18.01
CA ALA A 351 10.29 16.94 -16.74
C ALA A 351 9.70 15.92 -15.76
N HIS A 352 10.28 15.81 -14.58
CA HIS A 352 9.80 14.86 -13.56
C HIS A 352 10.19 15.28 -12.15
N ASN A 353 9.53 14.69 -11.18
CA ASN A 353 9.85 14.78 -9.76
C ASN A 353 9.80 13.39 -9.14
N VAL A 354 10.74 13.07 -8.26
CA VAL A 354 10.74 11.85 -7.45
C VAL A 354 10.10 12.16 -6.09
N GLN A 355 8.90 11.66 -5.88
CA GLN A 355 8.17 11.77 -4.62
C GLN A 355 8.61 10.65 -3.67
N ARG A 356 8.80 10.94 -2.38
CA ARG A 356 9.36 9.98 -1.41
C ARG A 356 8.67 9.97 -0.05
N ALA A 357 8.56 8.77 0.53
CA ALA A 357 8.15 8.55 1.92
C ALA A 357 8.90 7.32 2.47
N GLY A 358 10.09 7.54 3.06
CA GLY A 358 11.02 6.46 3.40
C GLY A 358 11.49 5.71 2.15
N SER A 359 11.47 4.37 2.20
CA SER A 359 11.79 3.49 1.07
C SER A 359 10.69 3.38 0.00
N MET A 360 9.57 4.06 0.17
CA MET A 360 8.51 4.19 -0.81
C MET A 360 8.77 5.41 -1.70
N PHE A 361 8.55 5.29 -3.01
CA PHE A 361 8.71 6.40 -3.94
C PHE A 361 7.78 6.28 -5.15
N SER A 362 7.60 7.37 -5.89
CA SER A 362 6.91 7.40 -7.18
C SER A 362 7.47 8.48 -8.07
N PHE A 363 7.19 8.40 -9.36
CA PHE A 363 7.58 9.40 -10.35
C PHE A 363 6.36 10.22 -10.77
N ARG A 364 6.50 11.53 -10.72
CA ARG A 364 5.53 12.47 -11.23
C ARG A 364 6.12 13.15 -12.45
N PHE A 365 5.48 13.04 -13.62
CA PHE A 365 5.97 13.63 -14.87
C PHE A 365 5.61 15.11 -14.97
N VAL A 366 6.24 15.90 -14.16
CA VAL A 366 6.21 17.37 -14.13
C VAL A 366 7.20 17.84 -13.06
N GLU A 367 7.71 19.05 -13.17
CA GLU A 367 8.58 19.64 -12.15
C GLU A 367 7.83 19.94 -10.85
N GLY A 368 8.55 19.91 -9.74
CA GLY A 368 8.04 20.23 -8.41
C GLY A 368 7.26 19.09 -7.74
N GLU A 369 7.11 19.21 -6.44
CA GLU A 369 6.41 18.25 -5.58
C GLU A 369 4.90 18.36 -5.77
N GLY A 370 4.20 17.21 -5.79
CA GLY A 370 2.75 17.13 -5.64
C GLY A 370 2.40 16.82 -4.19
N THR A 371 1.51 17.61 -3.61
CA THR A 371 1.16 17.50 -2.18
C THR A 371 -0.28 17.07 -1.91
N ASN A 372 -1.10 16.99 -2.95
CA ASN A 372 -2.49 16.56 -2.90
C ASN A 372 -2.90 15.86 -4.22
N PHE A 373 -4.09 15.29 -4.23
CA PHE A 373 -4.57 14.50 -5.37
C PHE A 373 -4.72 15.32 -6.66
N GLU A 374 -5.24 16.53 -6.59
CA GLU A 374 -5.39 17.43 -7.75
C GLU A 374 -4.03 17.70 -8.41
N GLN A 375 -3.02 18.04 -7.61
CA GLN A 375 -1.67 18.26 -8.13
C GLN A 375 -1.05 16.99 -8.72
N MET A 376 -1.32 15.82 -8.14
CA MET A 376 -0.85 14.55 -8.70
C MET A 376 -1.50 14.24 -10.05
N GLN A 377 -2.79 14.54 -10.21
CA GLN A 377 -3.52 14.38 -11.47
C GLN A 377 -3.09 15.37 -12.56
N ALA A 378 -2.61 16.55 -12.17
CA ALA A 378 -2.13 17.57 -13.10
C ALA A 378 -0.81 17.24 -13.81
N ALA A 379 -0.16 16.13 -13.48
CA ALA A 379 1.04 15.65 -14.15
C ALA A 379 0.76 15.11 -15.56
N GLU A 380 1.79 15.01 -16.40
CA GLU A 380 1.69 14.45 -17.75
C GLU A 380 1.58 12.91 -17.72
N THR A 381 0.45 12.41 -17.22
CA THR A 381 0.21 10.97 -16.98
C THR A 381 0.28 10.11 -18.24
N PHE A 382 0.05 10.69 -19.42
CA PHE A 382 0.16 10.02 -20.73
C PHE A 382 1.56 9.45 -21.02
N ARG A 383 2.61 9.98 -20.39
CA ARG A 383 3.98 9.48 -20.54
C ARG A 383 4.20 8.14 -19.87
N TYR A 384 3.35 7.79 -18.89
CA TYR A 384 3.59 6.62 -18.05
C TYR A 384 3.42 5.29 -18.79
N ALA A 385 2.39 5.13 -19.62
CA ALA A 385 2.14 3.87 -20.30
C ALA A 385 3.31 3.42 -21.21
N PRO A 386 3.85 4.26 -22.13
CA PRO A 386 5.01 3.88 -22.94
C PRO A 386 6.28 3.71 -22.08
N PHE A 387 6.47 4.49 -21.02
CA PHE A 387 7.55 4.33 -20.07
C PHE A 387 7.48 2.96 -19.37
N PHE A 388 6.32 2.58 -18.87
CA PHE A 388 6.06 1.32 -18.19
C PHE A 388 6.35 0.11 -19.11
N HIS A 389 5.81 0.12 -20.33
CA HIS A 389 6.03 -0.99 -21.27
C HIS A 389 7.49 -1.16 -21.65
N ALA A 390 8.23 -0.06 -21.84
CA ALA A 390 9.66 -0.13 -22.12
C ALA A 390 10.47 -0.70 -20.95
N LEU A 391 10.11 -0.40 -19.70
CA LEU A 391 10.68 -1.05 -18.52
C LEU A 391 10.35 -2.53 -18.49
N LEU A 392 9.08 -2.90 -18.71
CA LEU A 392 8.62 -4.28 -18.71
C LEU A 392 9.37 -5.11 -19.76
N ASP A 393 9.48 -4.62 -21.00
CA ASP A 393 10.25 -5.25 -22.09
C ASP A 393 11.75 -5.35 -21.75
N GLY A 394 12.27 -4.43 -20.94
CA GLY A 394 13.62 -4.50 -20.37
C GLY A 394 13.78 -5.49 -19.21
N GLY A 395 12.71 -6.19 -18.83
CA GLY A 395 12.70 -7.13 -17.70
C GLY A 395 12.65 -6.44 -16.33
N VAL A 396 12.01 -5.27 -16.25
CA VAL A 396 11.77 -4.52 -15.00
C VAL A 396 10.27 -4.34 -14.80
N PHE A 397 9.72 -4.94 -13.76
CA PHE A 397 8.29 -4.90 -13.47
C PHE A 397 7.98 -3.76 -12.50
N ALA A 398 7.64 -2.60 -13.05
CA ALA A 398 7.19 -1.42 -12.33
C ALA A 398 5.67 -1.49 -12.05
N PRO A 399 5.12 -0.65 -11.15
CA PRO A 399 3.67 -0.56 -10.94
C PRO A 399 2.93 -0.14 -12.22
N PRO A 400 1.80 -0.79 -12.58
CA PRO A 400 1.07 -0.50 -13.82
C PRO A 400 0.14 0.72 -13.73
N SER A 401 0.52 1.74 -12.97
CA SER A 401 -0.16 3.04 -12.90
C SER A 401 0.79 4.09 -12.35
N VAL A 402 0.72 5.31 -12.88
CA VAL A 402 1.50 6.46 -12.42
C VAL A 402 1.14 6.88 -10.99
N PHE A 403 -0.06 6.55 -10.52
CA PHE A 403 -0.54 6.84 -9.18
C PHE A 403 -0.15 5.79 -8.13
N GLU A 404 0.54 4.75 -8.54
CA GLU A 404 1.01 3.71 -7.61
C GLU A 404 2.41 4.01 -7.07
N THR A 405 2.62 3.58 -5.83
CA THR A 405 3.92 3.61 -5.17
C THR A 405 4.81 2.48 -5.69
N TRP A 406 6.09 2.78 -5.89
CA TRP A 406 7.14 1.83 -6.19
C TRP A 406 7.76 1.30 -4.91
N PHE A 407 8.10 0.02 -4.91
CA PHE A 407 8.66 -0.67 -3.77
C PHE A 407 9.94 -1.41 -4.15
N VAL A 408 10.83 -1.56 -3.19
CA VAL A 408 12.05 -2.34 -3.32
C VAL A 408 12.10 -3.39 -2.20
N SER A 409 12.91 -4.43 -2.40
CA SER A 409 13.25 -5.40 -1.36
C SER A 409 14.74 -5.35 -1.05
N THR A 410 15.15 -5.98 0.06
CA THR A 410 16.56 -6.18 0.39
C THR A 410 17.24 -7.22 -0.50
N ALA A 411 16.47 -7.96 -1.30
CA ALA A 411 16.98 -8.99 -2.19
C ALA A 411 17.53 -8.47 -3.52
N LEU A 412 17.42 -7.15 -3.80
CA LEU A 412 17.99 -6.54 -5.00
C LEU A 412 19.53 -6.71 -5.00
N THR A 413 20.06 -7.16 -6.14
CA THR A 413 21.49 -7.41 -6.38
C THR A 413 22.09 -6.36 -7.34
N ASP A 414 23.41 -6.32 -7.46
CA ASP A 414 24.07 -5.44 -8.44
C ASP A 414 23.65 -5.76 -9.88
N ASP A 415 23.42 -7.03 -10.22
CA ASP A 415 22.92 -7.43 -11.54
C ASP A 415 21.52 -6.86 -11.82
N ASP A 416 20.66 -6.75 -10.78
CA ASP A 416 19.34 -6.14 -10.89
C ASP A 416 19.44 -4.64 -11.17
N PHE A 417 20.33 -3.94 -10.47
CA PHE A 417 20.57 -2.53 -10.72
C PHE A 417 21.16 -2.29 -12.12
N GLU A 418 22.03 -3.18 -12.61
CA GLU A 418 22.51 -3.12 -13.98
C GLU A 418 21.38 -3.33 -14.99
N ARG A 419 20.46 -4.26 -14.74
CA ARG A 419 19.29 -4.47 -15.59
C ARG A 419 18.41 -3.23 -15.63
N ILE A 420 18.10 -2.64 -14.46
CA ILE A 420 17.34 -1.39 -14.37
C ILE A 420 18.05 -0.27 -15.13
N ALA A 421 19.38 -0.12 -14.96
CA ALA A 421 20.16 0.89 -15.65
C ALA A 421 20.20 0.72 -17.17
N LYS A 422 20.07 -0.51 -17.67
CA LYS A 422 19.95 -0.80 -19.12
C LYS A 422 18.54 -0.49 -19.65
N ALA A 423 17.49 -0.75 -18.87
CA ALA A 423 16.10 -0.52 -19.27
C ALA A 423 15.70 0.97 -19.18
N ALA A 424 16.20 1.70 -18.19
CA ALA A 424 15.82 3.08 -17.89
C ALA A 424 15.98 4.06 -19.05
N PRO A 425 17.11 4.09 -19.84
CA PRO A 425 17.23 5.00 -20.96
C PRO A 425 16.22 4.73 -22.09
N VAL A 426 15.86 3.46 -22.32
CA VAL A 426 14.85 3.08 -23.33
C VAL A 426 13.47 3.56 -22.87
N ALA A 427 13.16 3.38 -21.60
CA ALA A 427 11.91 3.83 -20.99
C ALA A 427 11.80 5.38 -20.99
N ALA A 428 12.88 6.07 -20.62
CA ALA A 428 12.92 7.53 -20.64
C ALA A 428 12.70 8.09 -22.06
N LYS A 429 13.31 7.48 -23.06
CA LYS A 429 13.11 7.84 -24.48
C LYS A 429 11.66 7.59 -24.92
N ALA A 430 11.04 6.51 -24.49
CA ALA A 430 9.63 6.24 -24.75
C ALA A 430 8.71 7.29 -24.09
N ALA A 431 9.00 7.67 -22.85
CA ALA A 431 8.30 8.76 -22.18
C ALA A 431 8.48 10.11 -22.88
N ALA A 432 9.68 10.43 -23.35
CA ALA A 432 9.96 11.67 -24.08
C ALA A 432 9.20 11.75 -25.41
N ALA A 433 9.08 10.64 -26.14
CA ALA A 433 8.38 10.56 -27.41
C ALA A 433 6.85 10.51 -27.27
N ALA A 434 6.31 10.32 -26.07
CA ALA A 434 4.88 10.23 -25.84
C ALA A 434 4.17 11.56 -26.13
N VAL A 435 2.97 11.46 -26.71
CA VAL A 435 2.08 12.59 -26.99
C VAL A 435 0.77 12.42 -26.23
N ALA A 436 0.15 13.55 -25.81
CA ALA A 436 -1.10 13.57 -25.04
C ALA A 436 -2.31 13.11 -25.86
#